data_41d63bf5336da9f08425c0baad801d4e
#
_entry.id   41d63bf5336da9f08425c0baad801d4e
#
_cell.length_a   1.000
_cell.length_b   1.000
_cell.length_c   1.000
_cell.angle_alpha   90.00
_cell.angle_beta   90.00
_cell.angle_gamma   90.00
#
_symmetry.space_group_name_H-M   'P 1'
#
loop_
_entity.id
_entity.type
_entity.pdbx_description
1 polymer ?
#
loop_
_entity_poly.entity_id
_entity_poly.type
_entity_poly.pdbx_seq_one_letter_code
_entity_poly.pdbx_strand_id
1 'polypeptide(L)'
;MVYLRNRYLLKMQKIVDDITAQMASKTEKGVVASYIPQLACVNPEQFSISVALADGSVYSAGCSQTLFSIQSISKVFTLTLALGKLGERVWNRVGREPSGDPFNSIVQLEHEQGKPRNPFVNAGAIAIADAIIQGHQPKEILAEILQFMRFLADDESIAIDEKVARSEELTGERNASLAHFMASFGHFQNPVDAVLGTYFHHCSIAMNTVQLATAGLFLANSGVNPATGYRVVSSKRARRINSLMLMCGHYDGSGEFAYR
;
A
#
# COMPACT_ATOMS: atom_id res chain seq x y z
N MET A 1 2.95 7.03 -36.95
CA MET A 1 2.92 6.98 -35.47
C MET A 1 1.53 6.63 -34.90
N VAL A 2 0.45 7.28 -35.30
CA VAL A 2 -0.94 7.04 -34.82
C VAL A 2 -1.40 5.58 -35.02
N TYR A 3 -1.08 4.96 -36.16
CA TYR A 3 -1.49 3.60 -36.50
C TYR A 3 -0.82 2.51 -35.65
N LEU A 4 0.43 2.69 -35.28
CA LEU A 4 1.16 1.79 -34.37
C LEU A 4 0.64 1.94 -32.93
N ARG A 5 0.32 3.15 -32.50
CA ARG A 5 -0.26 3.44 -31.20
C ARG A 5 -1.61 2.73 -31.02
N ASN A 6 -2.52 2.84 -31.99
CA ASN A 6 -3.82 2.15 -31.96
C ASN A 6 -3.68 0.62 -31.89
N ARG A 7 -2.69 0.03 -32.54
CA ARG A 7 -2.45 -1.42 -32.51
C ARG A 7 -1.91 -1.92 -31.15
N TYR A 8 -1.14 -1.07 -30.43
CA TYR A 8 -0.70 -1.35 -29.06
C TYR A 8 -1.86 -1.23 -28.06
N LEU A 9 -2.70 -0.22 -28.22
CA LEU A 9 -3.87 0.04 -27.39
C LEU A 9 -4.86 -1.12 -27.42
N LEU A 10 -5.20 -1.61 -28.62
CA LEU A 10 -6.06 -2.78 -28.82
C LEU A 10 -5.45 -4.08 -28.25
N LYS A 11 -4.11 -4.19 -28.26
CA LYS A 11 -3.41 -5.33 -27.65
C LYS A 11 -3.51 -5.35 -26.13
N MET A 12 -3.37 -4.19 -25.48
CA MET A 12 -3.39 -4.13 -24.01
C MET A 12 -4.79 -4.44 -23.45
N GLN A 13 -5.85 -3.86 -24.05
CA GLN A 13 -7.21 -4.19 -23.65
C GLN A 13 -7.49 -5.69 -23.82
N LYS A 14 -7.09 -6.28 -24.97
CA LYS A 14 -7.24 -7.71 -25.17
C LYS A 14 -6.51 -8.54 -24.10
N ILE A 15 -5.32 -8.13 -23.68
CA ILE A 15 -4.56 -8.85 -22.64
C ILE A 15 -5.33 -8.84 -21.31
N VAL A 16 -5.84 -7.70 -20.86
CA VAL A 16 -6.59 -7.65 -19.59
C VAL A 16 -7.92 -8.40 -19.67
N ASP A 17 -8.57 -8.39 -20.83
CA ASP A 17 -9.78 -9.17 -21.07
C ASP A 17 -9.50 -10.69 -21.06
N ASP A 18 -8.43 -11.14 -21.73
CA ASP A 18 -8.00 -12.54 -21.77
C ASP A 18 -7.63 -13.03 -20.35
N ILE A 19 -6.91 -12.21 -19.54
CA ILE A 19 -6.59 -12.53 -18.14
C ILE A 19 -7.87 -12.66 -17.33
N THR A 20 -8.82 -11.74 -17.49
CA THR A 20 -10.09 -11.78 -16.76
C THR A 20 -10.89 -13.04 -17.10
N ALA A 21 -10.95 -13.42 -18.36
CA ALA A 21 -11.61 -14.64 -18.79
C ALA A 21 -10.92 -15.90 -18.22
N GLN A 22 -9.59 -15.93 -18.20
CA GLN A 22 -8.83 -17.03 -17.58
C GLN A 22 -9.10 -17.15 -16.09
N MET A 23 -9.14 -16.02 -15.38
CA MET A 23 -9.42 -16.00 -13.92
C MET A 23 -10.85 -16.42 -13.61
N ALA A 24 -11.82 -16.03 -14.43
CA ALA A 24 -13.22 -16.48 -14.29
C ALA A 24 -13.38 -18.00 -14.44
N SER A 25 -12.56 -18.63 -15.27
CA SER A 25 -12.58 -20.08 -15.50
C SER A 25 -11.84 -20.90 -14.44
N LYS A 26 -11.05 -20.29 -13.56
CA LYS A 26 -10.33 -21.00 -12.49
C LYS A 26 -11.30 -21.55 -11.45
N THR A 27 -11.11 -22.81 -11.09
CA THR A 27 -11.85 -23.49 -10.03
C THR A 27 -11.25 -23.27 -8.66
N GLU A 28 -9.91 -23.11 -8.57
CA GLU A 28 -9.19 -22.82 -7.34
C GLU A 28 -8.98 -21.30 -7.23
N LYS A 29 -9.83 -20.63 -6.45
CA LYS A 29 -9.81 -19.17 -6.26
C LYS A 29 -9.20 -18.72 -4.92
N GLY A 30 -8.70 -19.65 -4.11
CA GLY A 30 -8.22 -19.39 -2.77
C GLY A 30 -9.35 -19.17 -1.77
N VAL A 31 -9.02 -18.52 -0.65
CA VAL A 31 -9.96 -18.26 0.46
C VAL A 31 -10.02 -16.76 0.71
N VAL A 32 -11.24 -16.22 0.91
CA VAL A 32 -11.44 -14.82 1.29
C VAL A 32 -10.79 -14.55 2.63
N ALA A 33 -10.07 -13.43 2.75
CA ALA A 33 -9.47 -13.00 4.00
C ALA A 33 -10.54 -12.80 5.06
N SER A 34 -10.34 -13.36 6.27
CA SER A 34 -11.36 -13.38 7.33
C SER A 34 -10.83 -12.84 8.68
N TYR A 35 -9.66 -12.23 8.68
CA TYR A 35 -9.08 -11.71 9.92
C TYR A 35 -9.79 -10.48 10.50
N ILE A 36 -10.60 -9.78 9.67
CA ILE A 36 -11.60 -8.81 10.13
C ILE A 36 -12.96 -9.10 9.47
N PRO A 37 -14.08 -8.81 10.16
CA PRO A 37 -15.43 -9.12 9.65
C PRO A 37 -15.75 -8.50 8.30
N GLN A 38 -15.29 -7.26 8.03
CA GLN A 38 -15.55 -6.53 6.79
C GLN A 38 -14.87 -7.14 5.57
N LEU A 39 -13.75 -7.84 5.75
CA LEU A 39 -13.12 -8.59 4.66
C LEU A 39 -13.82 -9.94 4.46
N ALA A 40 -14.26 -10.59 5.53
CA ALA A 40 -14.90 -11.91 5.48
C ALA A 40 -16.19 -11.95 4.65
N CYS A 41 -16.86 -10.81 4.47
CA CYS A 41 -18.11 -10.70 3.70
C CYS A 41 -17.90 -10.31 2.21
N VAL A 42 -16.65 -10.19 1.76
CA VAL A 42 -16.36 -9.86 0.34
C VAL A 42 -16.74 -11.03 -0.56
N ASN A 43 -17.39 -10.71 -1.68
CA ASN A 43 -17.78 -11.70 -2.67
C ASN A 43 -16.52 -12.35 -3.31
N PRO A 44 -16.31 -13.68 -3.14
CA PRO A 44 -15.14 -14.39 -3.65
C PRO A 44 -15.05 -14.44 -5.19
N GLU A 45 -16.14 -14.20 -5.88
CA GLU A 45 -16.20 -14.20 -7.34
C GLU A 45 -15.71 -12.89 -7.98
N GLN A 46 -15.46 -11.85 -7.18
CA GLN A 46 -14.95 -10.59 -7.68
C GLN A 46 -13.49 -10.73 -8.13
N PHE A 47 -13.26 -10.37 -9.39
CA PHE A 47 -11.94 -10.22 -9.95
C PHE A 47 -11.89 -8.95 -10.79
N SER A 48 -10.79 -8.22 -10.68
CA SER A 48 -10.53 -7.08 -11.56
C SER A 48 -9.03 -6.91 -11.80
N ILE A 49 -8.71 -6.35 -12.94
CA ILE A 49 -7.36 -5.96 -13.33
C ILE A 49 -7.41 -4.58 -13.98
N SER A 50 -6.48 -3.72 -13.63
CA SER A 50 -6.28 -2.42 -14.28
C SER A 50 -4.80 -2.18 -14.54
N VAL A 51 -4.49 -1.65 -15.72
CA VAL A 51 -3.15 -1.28 -16.16
C VAL A 51 -3.19 0.18 -16.58
N ALA A 52 -2.46 1.03 -15.88
CA ALA A 52 -2.26 2.43 -16.24
C ALA A 52 -0.88 2.60 -16.87
N LEU A 53 -0.79 3.34 -17.97
CA LEU A 53 0.44 3.61 -18.69
C LEU A 53 0.87 5.07 -18.50
N ALA A 54 2.17 5.33 -18.65
CA ALA A 54 2.73 6.68 -18.48
C ALA A 54 2.24 7.71 -19.52
N ASP A 55 1.57 7.26 -20.58
CA ASP A 55 0.93 8.14 -21.57
C ASP A 55 -0.51 8.55 -21.17
N GLY A 56 -0.97 8.15 -19.98
CA GLY A 56 -2.30 8.42 -19.47
C GLY A 56 -3.37 7.39 -19.87
N SER A 57 -3.02 6.38 -20.69
CA SER A 57 -3.96 5.33 -21.07
C SER A 57 -4.20 4.38 -19.89
N VAL A 58 -5.47 4.01 -19.68
CA VAL A 58 -5.87 3.02 -18.66
C VAL A 58 -6.70 1.92 -19.32
N TYR A 59 -6.35 0.68 -19.03
CA TYR A 59 -7.02 -0.53 -19.49
C TYR A 59 -7.50 -1.31 -18.29
N SER A 60 -8.76 -1.71 -18.30
CA SER A 60 -9.33 -2.44 -17.18
C SER A 60 -10.35 -3.49 -17.63
N ALA A 61 -10.47 -4.55 -16.83
CA ALA A 61 -11.46 -5.60 -17.05
C ALA A 61 -11.93 -6.19 -15.70
N GLY A 62 -13.06 -6.89 -15.75
CA GLY A 62 -13.71 -7.39 -14.53
C GLY A 62 -14.41 -6.30 -13.73
N CYS A 63 -14.47 -6.47 -12.41
CA CYS A 63 -15.14 -5.55 -11.46
C CYS A 63 -14.30 -4.32 -11.15
N SER A 64 -13.72 -3.66 -12.15
CA SER A 64 -12.67 -2.62 -11.98
C SER A 64 -13.15 -1.36 -11.28
N GLN A 65 -14.46 -1.12 -11.19
CA GLN A 65 -15.06 0.02 -10.47
C GLN A 65 -15.51 -0.32 -9.04
N THR A 66 -15.41 -1.60 -8.65
CA THR A 66 -15.77 -2.00 -7.28
C THR A 66 -14.71 -1.50 -6.29
N LEU A 67 -15.18 -0.80 -5.26
CA LEU A 67 -14.32 -0.31 -4.19
C LEU A 67 -13.90 -1.46 -3.27
N PHE A 68 -12.65 -1.40 -2.82
CA PHE A 68 -12.10 -2.27 -1.79
C PHE A 68 -11.15 -1.47 -0.91
N SER A 69 -10.97 -1.86 0.34
CA SER A 69 -9.94 -1.27 1.20
C SER A 69 -8.57 -1.72 0.71
N ILE A 70 -7.65 -0.76 0.45
CA ILE A 70 -6.34 -1.08 -0.13
C ILE A 70 -5.39 -1.76 0.84
N GLN A 71 -5.76 -1.83 2.10
CA GLN A 71 -5.04 -2.56 3.16
C GLN A 71 -3.53 -2.25 3.12
N SER A 72 -2.70 -3.28 3.15
CA SER A 72 -1.24 -3.13 3.17
C SER A 72 -0.62 -2.46 1.94
N ILE A 73 -1.35 -2.28 0.84
CA ILE A 73 -0.86 -1.50 -0.30
C ILE A 73 -0.64 -0.04 0.10
N SER A 74 -1.41 0.48 1.05
CA SER A 74 -1.28 1.83 1.60
C SER A 74 0.12 2.13 2.17
N LYS A 75 0.86 1.12 2.63
CA LYS A 75 2.22 1.25 3.19
C LYS A 75 3.22 1.84 2.18
N VAL A 76 3.04 1.59 0.90
CA VAL A 76 3.88 2.16 -0.17
C VAL A 76 3.71 3.69 -0.23
N PHE A 77 2.47 4.14 -0.13
CA PHE A 77 2.12 5.56 -0.21
C PHE A 77 2.51 6.31 1.08
N THR A 78 2.27 5.72 2.25
CA THR A 78 2.70 6.31 3.53
C THR A 78 4.22 6.37 3.66
N LEU A 79 4.95 5.36 3.18
CA LEU A 79 6.41 5.43 3.06
C LEU A 79 6.86 6.55 2.11
N THR A 80 6.16 6.71 0.98
CA THR A 80 6.46 7.78 0.01
C THR A 80 6.29 9.15 0.66
N LEU A 81 5.19 9.36 1.37
CA LEU A 81 4.91 10.59 2.13
C LEU A 81 5.97 10.83 3.21
N ALA A 82 6.30 9.80 4.00
CA ALA A 82 7.33 9.88 5.04
C ALA A 82 8.71 10.27 4.45
N LEU A 83 9.09 9.70 3.32
CA LEU A 83 10.33 10.08 2.62
C LEU A 83 10.28 11.53 2.10
N GLY A 84 9.11 12.03 1.73
CA GLY A 84 8.89 13.43 1.40
C GLY A 84 9.15 14.36 2.58
N LYS A 85 8.56 14.05 3.73
CA LYS A 85 8.60 14.86 4.97
C LYS A 85 9.94 14.76 5.71
N LEU A 86 10.48 13.56 5.86
CA LEU A 86 11.61 13.24 6.74
C LEU A 86 12.92 12.99 6.00
N GLY A 87 12.85 12.70 4.70
CA GLY A 87 14.03 12.31 3.92
C GLY A 87 14.71 11.05 4.47
N GLU A 88 16.02 11.08 4.59
CA GLU A 88 16.82 9.93 5.07
C GLU A 88 16.59 9.60 6.55
N ARG A 89 15.97 10.51 7.34
CA ARG A 89 15.65 10.26 8.76
C ARG A 89 14.65 9.14 8.96
N VAL A 90 13.87 8.77 7.93
CA VAL A 90 12.98 7.60 7.93
C VAL A 90 13.75 6.33 8.34
N TRP A 91 14.99 6.19 7.88
CA TRP A 91 15.80 5.00 8.12
C TRP A 91 16.35 4.88 9.56
N ASN A 92 16.17 5.91 10.37
CA ASN A 92 16.38 5.80 11.81
C ASN A 92 15.26 5.01 12.50
N ARG A 93 14.07 4.98 11.87
CA ARG A 93 12.85 4.38 12.42
C ARG A 93 12.63 2.94 11.94
N VAL A 94 13.07 2.63 10.74
CA VAL A 94 12.90 1.31 10.11
C VAL A 94 14.16 0.91 9.36
N GLY A 95 14.39 -0.41 9.24
CA GLY A 95 15.43 -0.97 8.38
C GLY A 95 15.03 -1.00 6.90
N ARG A 96 15.79 -1.77 6.11
CA ARG A 96 15.62 -1.90 4.65
C ARG A 96 15.82 -3.33 4.18
N GLU A 97 15.90 -4.28 5.11
CA GLU A 97 16.23 -5.67 4.83
C GLU A 97 14.97 -6.53 4.70
N PRO A 98 14.96 -7.52 3.82
CA PRO A 98 13.87 -8.48 3.74
C PRO A 98 13.70 -9.23 5.06
N SER A 99 12.48 -9.68 5.34
CA SER A 99 12.15 -10.53 6.48
C SER A 99 11.93 -11.95 6.00
N GLY A 100 12.53 -12.94 6.67
CA GLY A 100 12.20 -14.35 6.47
C GLY A 100 10.98 -14.79 7.28
N ASP A 101 10.44 -13.90 8.13
CA ASP A 101 9.29 -14.15 8.99
C ASP A 101 8.00 -13.54 8.40
N PRO A 102 6.81 -14.02 8.81
CA PRO A 102 5.53 -13.42 8.46
C PRO A 102 5.46 -11.92 8.80
N PHE A 103 4.65 -11.18 8.03
CA PHE A 103 4.53 -9.71 8.11
C PHE A 103 4.13 -9.14 9.49
N ASN A 104 3.57 -9.97 10.36
CA ASN A 104 3.14 -9.62 11.72
C ASN A 104 3.92 -10.37 12.82
N SER A 105 5.12 -10.88 12.50
CA SER A 105 5.98 -11.56 13.47
C SER A 105 6.53 -10.58 14.52
N ILE A 106 6.48 -10.99 15.79
CA ILE A 106 7.09 -10.28 16.91
C ILE A 106 8.51 -10.79 17.19
N VAL A 107 8.81 -12.00 16.80
CA VAL A 107 10.10 -12.65 17.06
C VAL A 107 11.24 -11.88 16.39
N GLN A 108 11.06 -11.54 15.11
CA GLN A 108 12.05 -10.73 14.39
C GLN A 108 12.24 -9.35 15.04
N LEU A 109 11.15 -8.74 15.52
CA LEU A 109 11.18 -7.44 16.17
C LEU A 109 11.96 -7.48 17.50
N GLU A 110 11.88 -8.59 18.23
CA GLU A 110 12.67 -8.80 19.46
C GLU A 110 14.17 -8.90 19.15
N HIS A 111 14.55 -9.67 18.14
CA HIS A 111 15.94 -9.79 17.70
C HIS A 111 16.52 -8.43 17.25
N GLU A 112 15.71 -7.57 16.67
CA GLU A 112 16.07 -6.24 16.19
C GLU A 112 15.88 -5.14 17.26
N GLN A 113 15.71 -5.53 18.54
CA GLN A 113 15.55 -4.61 19.68
C GLN A 113 14.44 -3.57 19.45
N GLY A 114 13.29 -4.02 18.95
CA GLY A 114 12.14 -3.19 18.68
C GLY A 114 12.23 -2.32 17.41
N LYS A 115 13.31 -2.40 16.62
CA LYS A 115 13.41 -1.67 15.35
C LYS A 115 12.91 -2.56 14.20
N PRO A 116 11.87 -2.15 13.46
CA PRO A 116 11.34 -2.96 12.37
C PRO A 116 12.35 -3.14 11.23
N ARG A 117 12.38 -4.34 10.67
CA ARG A 117 13.34 -4.74 9.64
C ARG A 117 13.18 -4.00 8.31
N ASN A 118 11.94 -3.66 7.95
CA ASN A 118 11.62 -2.87 6.76
C ASN A 118 10.26 -2.17 6.91
N PRO A 119 9.90 -1.20 6.04
CA PRO A 119 8.67 -0.42 6.17
C PRO A 119 7.39 -1.17 5.78
N PHE A 120 7.48 -2.39 5.25
CA PHE A 120 6.32 -3.12 4.73
C PHE A 120 5.81 -4.21 5.69
N VAL A 121 6.63 -4.73 6.61
CA VAL A 121 6.09 -5.51 7.75
C VAL A 121 5.21 -4.60 8.62
N ASN A 122 4.23 -5.16 9.34
CA ASN A 122 3.28 -4.36 10.10
C ASN A 122 3.96 -3.44 11.11
N ALA A 123 4.93 -3.94 11.87
CA ALA A 123 5.71 -3.11 12.80
C ALA A 123 6.37 -1.91 12.09
N GLY A 124 6.90 -2.13 10.88
CA GLY A 124 7.51 -1.06 10.08
C GLY A 124 6.51 -0.01 9.62
N ALA A 125 5.35 -0.42 9.15
CA ALA A 125 4.29 0.51 8.73
C ALA A 125 3.74 1.31 9.92
N ILE A 126 3.61 0.69 11.08
CA ILE A 126 3.22 1.36 12.34
C ILE A 126 4.30 2.37 12.77
N ALA A 127 5.59 2.02 12.67
CA ALA A 127 6.69 2.96 12.95
C ALA A 127 6.73 4.14 11.95
N ILE A 128 6.35 3.91 10.67
CA ILE A 128 6.19 4.98 9.68
C ILE A 128 4.99 5.88 10.04
N ALA A 129 3.86 5.30 10.47
CA ALA A 129 2.70 6.07 10.93
C ALA A 129 3.08 6.98 12.11
N ASP A 130 3.82 6.46 13.11
CA ASP A 130 4.37 7.28 14.20
C ASP A 130 5.28 8.40 13.69
N ALA A 131 6.16 8.09 12.73
CA ALA A 131 7.11 9.05 12.19
C ALA A 131 6.45 10.21 11.43
N ILE A 132 5.35 9.98 10.71
CA ILE A 132 4.67 11.04 9.94
C ILE A 132 3.77 11.94 10.80
N ILE A 133 3.34 11.50 11.98
CA ILE A 133 2.53 12.30 12.90
C ILE A 133 3.30 13.57 13.33
N GLN A 134 4.57 13.47 13.73
CA GLN A 134 5.47 14.61 14.00
C GLN A 134 4.86 15.75 14.82
N GLY A 135 4.07 15.45 15.84
CA GLY A 135 3.41 16.45 16.68
C GLY A 135 2.14 17.07 16.09
N HIS A 136 1.71 16.63 14.91
CA HIS A 136 0.38 16.93 14.37
C HIS A 136 -0.70 16.07 15.02
N GLN A 137 -1.95 16.51 14.90
CA GLN A 137 -3.06 15.67 15.31
C GLN A 137 -3.25 14.51 14.30
N PRO A 138 -3.63 13.28 14.73
CA PRO A 138 -3.87 12.16 13.83
C PRO A 138 -4.82 12.49 12.66
N LYS A 139 -5.86 13.29 12.91
CA LYS A 139 -6.81 13.73 11.88
C LYS A 139 -6.16 14.57 10.77
N GLU A 140 -5.18 15.40 11.11
CA GLU A 140 -4.45 16.21 10.12
C GLU A 140 -3.61 15.32 9.20
N ILE A 141 -2.95 14.33 9.79
CA ILE A 141 -2.14 13.36 9.03
C ILE A 141 -3.02 12.47 8.15
N LEU A 142 -4.17 12.02 8.65
CA LEU A 142 -5.12 11.25 7.85
C LEU A 142 -5.67 12.07 6.68
N ALA A 143 -5.99 13.35 6.90
CA ALA A 143 -6.39 14.26 5.83
C ALA A 143 -5.27 14.43 4.79
N GLU A 144 -4.02 14.56 5.22
CA GLU A 144 -2.86 14.67 4.33
C GLU A 144 -2.66 13.38 3.50
N ILE A 145 -2.74 12.20 4.13
CA ILE A 145 -2.64 10.91 3.43
C ILE A 145 -3.76 10.78 2.39
N LEU A 146 -4.99 11.09 2.77
CA LEU A 146 -6.15 11.01 1.89
C LEU A 146 -6.01 11.97 0.71
N GLN A 147 -5.61 13.23 0.97
CA GLN A 147 -5.37 14.21 -0.07
C GLN A 147 -4.24 13.78 -1.03
N PHE A 148 -3.19 13.15 -0.48
CA PHE A 148 -2.11 12.60 -1.29
C PHE A 148 -2.61 11.49 -2.21
N MET A 149 -3.46 10.58 -1.72
CA MET A 149 -4.04 9.51 -2.56
C MET A 149 -4.95 10.07 -3.65
N ARG A 150 -5.80 11.05 -3.32
CA ARG A 150 -6.66 11.78 -4.28
C ARG A 150 -5.85 12.46 -5.37
N PHE A 151 -4.80 13.17 -4.97
CA PHE A 151 -3.88 13.83 -5.89
C PHE A 151 -3.17 12.84 -6.84
N LEU A 152 -2.73 11.69 -6.32
CA LEU A 152 -2.04 10.68 -7.15
C LEU A 152 -2.99 9.99 -8.13
N ALA A 153 -4.23 9.74 -7.73
CA ALA A 153 -5.24 9.07 -8.55
C ALA A 153 -6.01 10.03 -9.45
N ASP A 154 -5.86 11.36 -9.25
CA ASP A 154 -6.68 12.42 -9.86
C ASP A 154 -8.19 12.19 -9.60
N ASP A 155 -8.55 11.84 -8.36
CA ASP A 155 -9.92 11.49 -7.99
C ASP A 155 -10.25 11.88 -6.54
N GLU A 156 -11.10 12.88 -6.36
CA GLU A 156 -11.53 13.39 -5.06
C GLU A 156 -12.55 12.48 -4.34
N SER A 157 -13.09 11.47 -5.02
CA SER A 157 -14.07 10.53 -4.44
C SER A 157 -13.45 9.51 -3.47
N ILE A 158 -12.13 9.35 -3.49
CA ILE A 158 -11.41 8.43 -2.60
C ILE A 158 -11.66 8.82 -1.15
N ALA A 159 -12.07 7.86 -0.33
CA ALA A 159 -12.42 8.06 1.06
C ALA A 159 -11.94 6.91 1.94
N ILE A 160 -11.94 7.11 3.25
CA ILE A 160 -11.70 6.05 4.23
C ILE A 160 -13.01 5.29 4.45
N ASP A 161 -12.96 3.95 4.43
CA ASP A 161 -14.07 3.12 4.88
C ASP A 161 -14.02 3.01 6.40
N GLU A 162 -14.85 3.82 7.06
CA GLU A 162 -14.93 3.90 8.52
C GLU A 162 -15.36 2.57 9.17
N LYS A 163 -16.10 1.72 8.45
CA LYS A 163 -16.50 0.39 8.96
C LYS A 163 -15.29 -0.55 8.99
N VAL A 164 -14.47 -0.50 7.95
CA VAL A 164 -13.21 -1.26 7.92
C VAL A 164 -12.25 -0.74 8.99
N ALA A 165 -12.07 0.58 9.11
CA ALA A 165 -11.18 1.18 10.12
C ALA A 165 -11.59 0.77 11.54
N ARG A 166 -12.89 0.86 11.85
CA ARG A 166 -13.41 0.42 13.16
C ARG A 166 -13.22 -1.08 13.39
N SER A 167 -13.35 -1.90 12.35
CA SER A 167 -13.12 -3.34 12.46
C SER A 167 -11.65 -3.66 12.76
N GLU A 168 -10.72 -2.98 12.10
CA GLU A 168 -9.28 -3.07 12.39
C GLU A 168 -8.95 -2.66 13.83
N GLU A 169 -9.57 -1.60 14.35
CA GLU A 169 -9.40 -1.17 15.74
C GLU A 169 -9.90 -2.22 16.74
N LEU A 170 -11.07 -2.82 16.46
CA LEU A 170 -11.70 -3.79 17.36
C LEU A 170 -11.00 -5.17 17.39
N THR A 171 -10.23 -5.51 16.38
CA THR A 171 -9.56 -6.82 16.24
C THR A 171 -8.04 -6.69 16.08
N GLY A 172 -7.50 -5.52 16.42
CA GLY A 172 -6.12 -5.14 16.17
C GLY A 172 -5.10 -5.58 17.22
N GLU A 173 -5.41 -6.54 18.10
CA GLU A 173 -4.56 -6.90 19.24
C GLU A 173 -3.13 -7.27 18.84
N ARG A 174 -2.96 -7.93 17.69
CA ARG A 174 -1.63 -8.27 17.19
C ARG A 174 -0.82 -7.01 16.84
N ASN A 175 -1.44 -6.04 16.18
CA ASN A 175 -0.80 -4.77 15.86
C ASN A 175 -0.56 -3.92 17.11
N ALA A 176 -1.47 -3.94 18.08
CA ALA A 176 -1.28 -3.32 19.39
C ALA A 176 -0.07 -3.92 20.13
N SER A 177 0.08 -5.24 20.12
CA SER A 177 1.23 -5.92 20.71
C SER A 177 2.55 -5.48 20.07
N LEU A 178 2.60 -5.37 18.74
CA LEU A 178 3.78 -4.87 18.01
C LEU A 178 4.09 -3.41 18.38
N ALA A 179 3.08 -2.55 18.45
CA ALA A 179 3.23 -1.14 18.78
C ALA A 179 3.74 -0.93 20.21
N HIS A 180 3.14 -1.61 21.19
CA HIS A 180 3.60 -1.55 22.59
C HIS A 180 5.00 -2.13 22.75
N PHE A 181 5.32 -3.20 22.02
CA PHE A 181 6.66 -3.77 22.04
C PHE A 181 7.70 -2.75 21.54
N MET A 182 7.46 -2.07 20.41
CA MET A 182 8.34 -1.02 19.91
C MET A 182 8.43 0.18 20.87
N ALA A 183 7.32 0.55 21.51
CA ALA A 183 7.28 1.62 22.48
C ALA A 183 8.13 1.30 23.73
N SER A 184 8.19 0.03 24.17
CA SER A 184 9.03 -0.38 25.32
C SER A 184 10.54 -0.20 25.07
N PHE A 185 10.97 -0.18 23.82
CA PHE A 185 12.35 0.15 23.42
C PHE A 185 12.57 1.65 23.16
N GLY A 186 11.56 2.50 23.40
CA GLY A 186 11.67 3.95 23.19
C GLY A 186 11.60 4.38 21.72
N HIS A 187 11.11 3.53 20.83
CA HIS A 187 11.05 3.84 19.40
C HIS A 187 9.84 4.68 18.97
N PHE A 188 8.88 4.94 19.88
CA PHE A 188 7.71 5.77 19.61
C PHE A 188 7.90 7.21 20.09
N GLN A 189 7.31 8.16 19.34
CA GLN A 189 7.29 9.59 19.67
C GLN A 189 5.88 10.08 20.03
N ASN A 190 4.87 9.30 19.67
CA ASN A 190 3.46 9.62 19.88
C ASN A 190 2.78 8.53 20.70
N PRO A 191 1.62 8.80 21.32
CA PRO A 191 0.83 7.77 22.00
C PRO A 191 0.48 6.62 21.08
N VAL A 192 0.59 5.39 21.58
CA VAL A 192 0.35 4.16 20.79
C VAL A 192 -1.02 4.18 20.10
N ASP A 193 -2.08 4.60 20.83
CA ASP A 193 -3.45 4.64 20.28
C ASP A 193 -3.56 5.61 19.10
N ALA A 194 -2.89 6.78 19.16
CA ALA A 194 -2.87 7.74 18.06
C ALA A 194 -2.17 7.18 16.82
N VAL A 195 -1.09 6.44 17.03
CA VAL A 195 -0.33 5.78 15.95
C VAL A 195 -1.13 4.66 15.33
N LEU A 196 -1.73 3.79 16.14
CA LEU A 196 -2.56 2.68 15.67
C LEU A 196 -3.81 3.18 14.94
N GLY A 197 -4.49 4.20 15.47
CA GLY A 197 -5.62 4.83 14.79
C GLY A 197 -5.23 5.34 13.40
N THR A 198 -4.08 6.03 13.28
CA THR A 198 -3.56 6.47 11.98
C THR A 198 -3.27 5.29 11.05
N TYR A 199 -2.65 4.23 11.57
CA TYR A 199 -2.33 3.02 10.81
C TYR A 199 -3.58 2.31 10.30
N PHE A 200 -4.59 2.06 11.14
CA PHE A 200 -5.83 1.38 10.76
C PHE A 200 -6.61 2.18 9.71
N HIS A 201 -6.70 3.49 9.88
CA HIS A 201 -7.43 4.34 8.93
C HIS A 201 -6.75 4.40 7.56
N HIS A 202 -5.42 4.51 7.47
CA HIS A 202 -4.79 4.51 6.13
C HIS A 202 -4.88 3.15 5.43
N CYS A 203 -4.90 2.03 6.17
CA CYS A 203 -5.19 0.70 5.61
C CYS A 203 -6.62 0.60 5.07
N SER A 204 -7.54 1.38 5.64
CA SER A 204 -8.98 1.38 5.33
C SER A 204 -9.36 2.35 4.22
N ILE A 205 -8.40 2.97 3.52
CA ILE A 205 -8.69 3.78 2.34
C ILE A 205 -9.34 2.90 1.27
N ALA A 206 -10.53 3.31 0.80
CA ALA A 206 -11.29 2.60 -0.22
C ALA A 206 -10.96 3.15 -1.61
N MET A 207 -10.54 2.28 -2.49
CA MET A 207 -10.22 2.58 -3.89
C MET A 207 -10.70 1.45 -4.79
N ASN A 208 -10.88 1.74 -6.06
CA ASN A 208 -11.01 0.73 -7.10
C ASN A 208 -9.66 0.47 -7.81
N THR A 209 -9.60 -0.54 -8.67
CA THR A 209 -8.33 -0.91 -9.33
C THR A 209 -7.83 0.15 -10.32
N VAL A 210 -8.73 0.93 -10.94
CA VAL A 210 -8.37 2.04 -11.84
C VAL A 210 -7.68 3.17 -11.05
N GLN A 211 -8.30 3.60 -9.96
CA GLN A 211 -7.74 4.61 -9.06
C GLN A 211 -6.37 4.18 -8.52
N LEU A 212 -6.25 2.93 -8.07
CA LEU A 212 -5.00 2.41 -7.53
C LEU A 212 -3.89 2.31 -8.57
N ALA A 213 -4.20 1.84 -9.79
CA ALA A 213 -3.25 1.78 -10.90
C ALA A 213 -2.75 3.19 -11.29
N THR A 214 -3.66 4.17 -11.35
CA THR A 214 -3.32 5.57 -11.62
C THR A 214 -2.44 6.15 -10.52
N ALA A 215 -2.80 5.94 -9.25
CA ALA A 215 -2.00 6.42 -8.12
C ALA A 215 -0.58 5.86 -8.11
N GLY A 216 -0.36 4.63 -8.62
CA GLY A 216 0.94 3.97 -8.69
C GLY A 216 1.86 4.47 -9.82
N LEU A 217 1.35 5.23 -10.79
CA LEU A 217 2.10 5.61 -12.01
C LEU A 217 3.41 6.34 -11.74
N PHE A 218 3.50 7.15 -10.69
CA PHE A 218 4.75 7.85 -10.37
C PHE A 218 5.90 6.89 -10.08
N LEU A 219 5.63 5.69 -9.56
CA LEU A 219 6.64 4.67 -9.31
C LEU A 219 7.21 4.11 -10.62
N ALA A 220 6.37 3.90 -11.63
CA ALA A 220 6.77 3.46 -12.95
C ALA A 220 7.43 4.58 -13.77
N ASN A 221 7.13 5.85 -13.46
CA ASN A 221 7.60 7.02 -14.20
C ASN A 221 8.68 7.84 -13.46
N SER A 222 9.63 7.15 -12.83
CA SER A 222 10.80 7.78 -12.19
C SER A 222 10.46 8.85 -11.15
N GLY A 223 9.33 8.70 -10.45
CA GLY A 223 8.88 9.58 -9.39
C GLY A 223 8.08 10.80 -9.86
N VAL A 224 7.67 10.84 -11.11
CA VAL A 224 6.84 11.91 -11.69
C VAL A 224 5.44 11.38 -11.97
N ASN A 225 4.41 12.08 -11.50
CA ASN A 225 3.03 11.81 -11.92
C ASN A 225 2.89 12.24 -13.40
N PRO A 226 2.63 11.29 -14.31
CA PRO A 226 2.62 11.62 -15.74
C PRO A 226 1.44 12.50 -16.16
N ALA A 227 0.32 12.46 -15.43
CA ALA A 227 -0.87 13.26 -15.76
C ALA A 227 -0.64 14.77 -15.51
N THR A 228 0.08 15.10 -14.42
CA THR A 228 0.29 16.49 -14.00
C THR A 228 1.72 17.00 -14.26
N GLY A 229 2.67 16.11 -14.57
CA GLY A 229 4.10 16.42 -14.62
C GLY A 229 4.71 16.70 -13.23
N TYR A 230 3.92 16.59 -12.16
CA TYR A 230 4.41 16.87 -10.81
C TYR A 230 5.38 15.79 -10.32
N ARG A 231 6.51 16.23 -9.75
CA ARG A 231 7.50 15.34 -9.15
C ARG A 231 7.11 14.97 -7.72
N VAL A 232 6.51 13.80 -7.57
CA VAL A 232 6.10 13.23 -6.27
C VAL A 232 7.32 12.93 -5.40
N VAL A 233 8.31 12.26 -5.98
CA VAL A 233 9.61 11.98 -5.35
C VAL A 233 10.74 12.07 -6.37
N SER A 234 11.99 12.19 -5.91
CA SER A 234 13.13 12.11 -6.82
C SER A 234 13.25 10.72 -7.48
N SER A 235 13.83 10.64 -8.69
CA SER A 235 14.07 9.37 -9.38
C SER A 235 14.85 8.36 -8.51
N LYS A 236 15.80 8.87 -7.69
CA LYS A 236 16.55 8.05 -6.73
C LYS A 236 15.63 7.44 -5.67
N ARG A 237 14.65 8.21 -5.13
CA ARG A 237 13.68 7.71 -4.14
C ARG A 237 12.70 6.73 -4.77
N ALA A 238 12.16 7.02 -5.95
CA ALA A 238 11.28 6.10 -6.66
C ALA A 238 11.95 4.74 -6.87
N ARG A 239 13.19 4.72 -7.36
CA ARG A 239 13.97 3.49 -7.53
C ARG A 239 14.17 2.74 -6.21
N ARG A 240 14.45 3.44 -5.09
CA ARG A 240 14.61 2.82 -3.78
C ARG A 240 13.31 2.22 -3.25
N ILE A 241 12.17 2.90 -3.44
CA ILE A 241 10.85 2.37 -3.10
C ILE A 241 10.57 1.10 -3.91
N ASN A 242 10.80 1.13 -5.23
CA ASN A 242 10.61 -0.04 -6.10
C ASN A 242 11.50 -1.22 -5.68
N SER A 243 12.77 -0.96 -5.33
CA SER A 243 13.68 -2.00 -4.82
C SER A 243 13.18 -2.60 -3.51
N LEU A 244 12.68 -1.77 -2.58
CA LEU A 244 12.09 -2.25 -1.33
C LEU A 244 10.80 -3.05 -1.57
N MET A 245 9.96 -2.63 -2.52
CA MET A 245 8.77 -3.41 -2.90
C MET A 245 9.15 -4.79 -3.44
N LEU A 246 10.17 -4.88 -4.28
CA LEU A 246 10.65 -6.17 -4.80
C LEU A 246 11.20 -7.07 -3.68
N MET A 247 12.00 -6.50 -2.79
CA MET A 247 12.70 -7.26 -1.73
C MET A 247 11.82 -7.60 -0.53
N CYS A 248 10.83 -6.76 -0.22
CA CYS A 248 10.08 -6.81 1.04
C CYS A 248 8.56 -6.80 0.88
N GLY A 249 8.03 -6.45 -0.31
CA GLY A 249 6.61 -6.18 -0.52
C GLY A 249 5.72 -7.43 -0.45
N HIS A 250 6.27 -8.60 -0.74
CA HIS A 250 5.62 -9.90 -0.58
C HIS A 250 6.05 -10.61 0.71
N TYR A 251 6.62 -9.88 1.65
CA TYR A 251 7.03 -10.34 2.97
C TYR A 251 7.97 -11.55 2.87
N ASP A 252 7.67 -12.65 3.54
CA ASP A 252 8.37 -13.93 3.47
C ASP A 252 8.34 -14.59 2.07
N GLY A 253 7.34 -14.24 1.23
CA GLY A 253 7.23 -14.68 -0.17
C GLY A 253 7.99 -13.82 -1.20
N SER A 254 8.74 -12.78 -0.79
CA SER A 254 9.40 -11.86 -1.72
C SER A 254 10.46 -12.53 -2.60
N GLY A 255 11.18 -13.52 -2.04
CA GLY A 255 12.18 -14.29 -2.80
C GLY A 255 11.56 -15.12 -3.92
N GLU A 256 10.47 -15.84 -3.64
CA GLU A 256 9.73 -16.62 -4.61
C GLU A 256 9.13 -15.75 -5.71
N PHE A 257 8.58 -14.57 -5.34
CA PHE A 257 8.07 -13.61 -6.30
C PHE A 257 9.17 -13.08 -7.24
N ALA A 258 10.33 -12.73 -6.68
CA ALA A 258 11.44 -12.21 -7.47
C ALA A 258 12.09 -13.26 -8.40
N TYR A 259 12.00 -14.55 -8.02
CA TYR A 259 12.50 -15.66 -8.82
C TYR A 259 11.65 -15.97 -10.06
N ARG A 260 10.30 -15.80 -9.97
CA ARG A 260 9.36 -16.03 -11.08
C ARG A 260 9.37 -14.89 -12.10
#